data_ac09941e09bb6b3a2264dfb3b2f01701
#
_entry.id   ac09941e09bb6b3a2264dfb3b2f01701
#
_cell.length_a   1.000
_cell.length_b   1.000
_cell.length_c   1.000
_cell.angle_alpha   90.00
_cell.angle_beta   90.00
_cell.angle_gamma   90.00
#
_symmetry.space_group_name_H-M   'P 1'
#
loop_
_entity.id
_entity.type
_entity.pdbx_description
1 polymer ?
#
loop_
_entity_poly.entity_id
_entity_poly.type
_entity_poly.pdbx_seq_one_letter_code
_entity_poly.pdbx_strand_id
1 'polypeptide(L)'
;MVFEIEVVEISEISGVKLIKFSHFRDVRGILFSFFDGSITNEILPKNLMFGHVKFALNNKKTLRGLHGDYKSWKLVTCVQGKIFQVAIDNRPDSPTFLHKKEIMLTGRRPQAVLL
;
A
#
# COMPACT_ATOMS: atom_id res chain seq x y z
N MET A 1 -22.45 2.46 -9.00
CA MET A 1 -21.34 2.36 -8.02
C MET A 1 -20.21 3.25 -8.46
N VAL A 2 -19.70 4.08 -7.57
CA VAL A 2 -18.53 4.89 -7.83
C VAL A 2 -17.41 4.41 -6.91
N PHE A 3 -16.25 4.12 -7.50
CA PHE A 3 -15.06 3.70 -6.74
C PHE A 3 -14.10 4.89 -6.68
N GLU A 4 -13.76 5.30 -5.48
CA GLU A 4 -12.90 6.44 -5.20
C GLU A 4 -11.79 6.03 -4.26
N ILE A 5 -10.74 6.83 -4.21
CA ILE A 5 -9.67 6.66 -3.24
C ILE A 5 -9.49 7.93 -2.42
N GLU A 6 -9.01 7.76 -1.19
CA GLU A 6 -8.51 8.83 -0.34
C GLU A 6 -7.03 8.60 -0.13
N VAL A 7 -6.21 9.59 -0.43
CA VAL A 7 -4.76 9.51 -0.27
C VAL A 7 -4.36 10.25 1.00
N VAL A 8 -3.71 9.56 1.92
CA VAL A 8 -3.23 10.13 3.17
C VAL A 8 -1.70 10.08 3.18
N GLU A 9 -1.08 11.24 3.27
CA GLU A 9 0.38 11.33 3.41
C GLU A 9 0.80 10.79 4.78
N ILE A 10 1.82 9.95 4.78
CA ILE A 10 2.41 9.44 6.02
C ILE A 10 3.60 10.34 6.36
N SER A 11 3.42 11.19 7.38
CA SER A 11 4.40 12.21 7.73
C SER A 11 5.73 11.66 8.22
N GLU A 12 5.76 10.45 8.76
CA GLU A 12 6.96 9.83 9.29
C GLU A 12 7.96 9.46 8.19
N ILE A 13 7.50 9.22 6.97
CA ILE A 13 8.37 8.87 5.83
C ILE A 13 7.93 9.65 4.60
N SER A 14 8.81 10.52 4.12
CA SER A 14 8.54 11.32 2.93
C SER A 14 8.21 10.46 1.71
N GLY A 15 7.07 10.71 1.07
CA GLY A 15 6.64 10.03 -0.14
C GLY A 15 5.83 8.77 0.06
N VAL A 16 5.77 8.25 1.28
CA VAL A 16 4.92 7.08 1.60
C VAL A 16 3.49 7.55 1.84
N LYS A 17 2.54 6.82 1.28
CA LYS A 17 1.12 7.18 1.33
C LYS A 17 0.28 5.99 1.76
N LEU A 18 -0.74 6.27 2.55
CA LEU A 18 -1.81 5.31 2.83
C LEU A 18 -2.96 5.61 1.87
N ILE A 19 -3.37 4.61 1.12
CA ILE A 19 -4.48 4.70 0.17
C ILE A 19 -5.67 4.00 0.79
N LYS A 20 -6.76 4.72 0.97
CA LYS A 20 -8.03 4.16 1.44
C LYS A 20 -8.98 4.06 0.27
N PHE A 21 -9.57 2.88 0.07
CA PHE A 21 -10.49 2.62 -1.03
C PHE A 21 -11.93 2.72 -0.56
N SER A 22 -12.76 3.44 -1.30
CA SER A 22 -14.19 3.32 -1.13
C SER A 22 -14.62 1.89 -1.42
N HIS A 23 -15.62 1.41 -0.73
CA HIS A 23 -16.04 0.01 -0.85
C HIS A 23 -17.54 -0.11 -0.60
N PHE A 24 -18.09 -1.21 -1.06
CA PHE A 24 -19.49 -1.56 -0.89
C PHE A 24 -19.58 -2.83 -0.06
N ARG A 25 -20.32 -2.75 1.03
CA ARG A 25 -20.51 -3.87 1.95
C ARG A 25 -21.99 -4.26 1.95
N ASP A 26 -22.24 -5.56 1.82
CA ASP A 26 -23.57 -6.15 1.99
C ASP A 26 -23.45 -7.53 2.64
N VAL A 27 -24.53 -8.31 2.62
CA VAL A 27 -24.53 -9.65 3.23
C VAL A 27 -23.54 -10.62 2.58
N ARG A 28 -23.07 -10.32 1.37
CA ARG A 28 -22.10 -11.15 0.65
C ARG A 28 -20.65 -10.82 1.00
N GLY A 29 -20.39 -9.66 1.60
CA GLY A 29 -19.04 -9.21 1.94
C GLY A 29 -18.75 -7.81 1.46
N ILE A 30 -17.51 -7.59 1.01
CA ILE A 30 -17.01 -6.28 0.61
C ILE A 30 -16.55 -6.34 -0.85
N LEU A 31 -16.93 -5.32 -1.62
CA LEU A 31 -16.46 -5.13 -2.97
C LEU A 31 -15.76 -3.77 -3.08
N PHE A 32 -14.55 -3.74 -3.61
CA PHE A 32 -13.85 -2.49 -3.90
C PHE A 32 -12.97 -2.65 -5.13
N SER A 33 -12.64 -1.52 -5.74
CA SER A 33 -11.68 -1.49 -6.85
C SER A 33 -10.30 -1.16 -6.30
N PHE A 34 -9.41 -2.14 -6.35
CA PHE A 34 -8.03 -1.96 -5.89
C PHE A 34 -7.17 -1.25 -6.94
N PHE A 35 -7.42 -1.54 -8.20
CA PHE A 35 -6.61 -1.00 -9.29
C PHE A 35 -7.47 -0.64 -10.49
N ASP A 36 -7.28 0.58 -10.98
CA ASP A 36 -7.70 1.02 -12.30
C ASP A 36 -6.73 2.11 -12.80
N GLY A 37 -6.86 2.51 -14.05
CA GLY A 37 -5.94 3.47 -14.66
C GLY A 37 -5.93 4.84 -13.97
N SER A 38 -7.05 5.27 -13.38
CA SER A 38 -7.14 6.56 -12.70
C SER A 38 -6.36 6.58 -11.39
N ILE A 39 -6.34 5.47 -10.67
CA ILE A 39 -5.58 5.34 -9.41
C ILE A 39 -4.10 5.57 -9.66
N THR A 40 -3.55 4.97 -10.72
CA THR A 40 -2.15 5.14 -11.08
C THR A 40 -1.80 6.62 -11.26
N ASN A 41 -2.65 7.37 -11.95
CA ASN A 41 -2.42 8.78 -12.20
C ASN A 41 -2.46 9.65 -10.94
N GLU A 42 -3.24 9.24 -9.94
CA GLU A 42 -3.36 9.99 -8.68
C GLU A 42 -2.20 9.75 -7.73
N ILE A 43 -1.64 8.55 -7.70
CA ILE A 43 -0.70 8.15 -6.65
C ILE A 43 0.75 8.02 -7.12
N LEU A 44 0.99 7.79 -8.40
CA LEU A 44 2.34 7.64 -8.94
C LEU A 44 2.83 8.93 -9.60
N PRO A 45 4.15 9.15 -9.65
CA PRO A 45 4.73 10.17 -10.50
C PRO A 45 4.31 10.01 -11.96
N LYS A 46 4.32 11.11 -12.71
CA LYS A 46 3.97 11.10 -14.14
C LYS A 46 4.81 10.09 -14.91
N ASN A 47 4.18 9.46 -15.89
CA ASN A 47 4.81 8.47 -16.78
C ASN A 47 5.19 7.15 -16.11
N LEU A 48 4.77 6.91 -14.88
CA LEU A 48 4.91 5.62 -14.24
C LEU A 48 3.55 4.90 -14.20
N MET A 49 3.62 3.58 -14.30
CA MET A 49 2.44 2.71 -14.17
C MET A 49 2.87 1.41 -13.50
N PHE A 50 1.92 0.76 -12.83
CA PHE A 50 2.16 -0.57 -12.30
C PHE A 50 2.15 -1.59 -13.42
N GLY A 51 3.25 -2.34 -13.54
CA GLY A 51 3.40 -3.36 -14.58
C GLY A 51 3.54 -4.78 -14.03
N HIS A 52 3.49 -4.97 -12.71
CA HIS A 52 3.71 -6.27 -12.10
C HIS A 52 2.83 -6.42 -10.86
N VAL A 53 2.09 -7.52 -10.79
CA VAL A 53 1.26 -7.87 -9.64
C VAL A 53 1.72 -9.19 -9.06
N LYS A 54 1.95 -9.22 -7.76
CA LYS A 54 2.31 -10.43 -7.02
C LYS A 54 1.28 -10.71 -5.93
N PHE A 55 0.97 -11.98 -5.74
CA PHE A 55 0.19 -12.45 -4.61
C PHE A 55 1.08 -13.31 -3.72
N ALA A 56 0.99 -13.09 -2.42
CA ALA A 56 1.65 -13.93 -1.44
C ALA A 56 0.61 -14.54 -0.52
N LEU A 57 0.58 -15.87 -0.47
CA LEU A 57 -0.19 -16.62 0.50
C LEU A 57 0.78 -17.08 1.58
N ASN A 58 0.68 -16.50 2.76
CA ASN A 58 1.64 -16.74 3.82
C ASN A 58 1.10 -17.69 4.88
N ASN A 59 1.95 -18.59 5.33
CA ASN A 59 1.69 -19.33 6.54
C ASN A 59 1.70 -18.38 7.74
N LYS A 60 0.99 -18.75 8.79
CA LYS A 60 0.98 -17.99 10.03
C LYS A 60 2.40 -17.80 10.57
N LYS A 61 2.69 -16.62 11.11
CA LYS A 61 4.00 -16.23 11.67
C LYS A 61 5.12 -16.18 10.65
N THR A 62 4.81 -15.95 9.37
CA THR A 62 5.83 -15.72 8.35
C THR A 62 6.39 -14.31 8.47
N LEU A 63 7.70 -14.20 8.44
CA LEU A 63 8.43 -12.95 8.33
C LEU A 63 9.07 -12.86 6.95
N ARG A 64 8.83 -11.75 6.24
CA ARG A 64 9.48 -11.42 4.96
C ARG A 64 10.15 -10.06 5.09
N GLY A 65 11.40 -9.99 4.72
CA GLY A 65 12.16 -8.74 4.73
C GLY A 65 13.11 -8.64 5.93
N LEU A 66 13.62 -7.47 6.22
CA LEU A 66 13.43 -6.23 5.45
C LEU A 66 14.10 -6.31 4.08
N HIS A 67 13.46 -5.80 3.07
CA HIS A 67 14.04 -5.74 1.73
C HIS A 67 13.43 -4.54 0.97
N GLY A 68 14.13 -4.09 -0.04
CA GLY A 68 13.68 -2.99 -0.87
C GLY A 68 14.66 -2.75 -2.00
N ASP A 69 14.34 -1.76 -2.82
CA ASP A 69 15.22 -1.31 -3.88
C ASP A 69 14.98 0.19 -4.17
N TYR A 70 15.83 0.79 -4.98
CA TYR A 70 15.75 2.21 -5.32
C TYR A 70 14.93 2.50 -6.58
N LYS A 71 14.40 1.49 -7.25
CA LYS A 71 13.80 1.63 -8.59
C LYS A 71 12.32 1.34 -8.63
N SER A 72 11.78 0.64 -7.64
CA SER A 72 10.41 0.15 -7.69
C SER A 72 9.51 0.88 -6.73
N TRP A 73 8.37 1.31 -7.23
CA TRP A 73 7.24 1.70 -6.41
C TRP A 73 6.39 0.47 -6.12
N LYS A 74 5.88 0.38 -4.90
CA LYS A 74 5.08 -0.78 -4.47
C LYS A 74 3.79 -0.31 -3.84
N LEU A 75 2.70 -0.92 -4.27
CA LEU A 75 1.40 -0.75 -3.65
C LEU A 75 1.05 -2.06 -2.96
N VAL A 76 1.04 -2.05 -1.64
CA VAL A 76 0.88 -3.25 -0.81
C VAL A 76 -0.44 -3.22 -0.08
N THR A 77 -1.20 -4.29 -0.18
CA THR A 77 -2.47 -4.46 0.53
C THR A 77 -2.56 -5.84 1.17
N CYS A 78 -3.49 -6.01 2.09
CA CYS A 78 -3.86 -7.29 2.67
C CYS A 78 -5.31 -7.60 2.28
N VAL A 79 -5.52 -8.68 1.53
CA VAL A 79 -6.85 -9.06 1.05
C VAL A 79 -7.57 -9.94 2.08
N GLN A 80 -6.83 -10.75 2.81
CA GLN A 80 -7.39 -11.65 3.82
C GLN A 80 -6.44 -11.77 5.01
N GLY A 81 -6.98 -11.72 6.20
CA GLY A 81 -6.19 -11.81 7.42
C GLY A 81 -5.58 -10.46 7.82
N LYS A 82 -4.38 -10.50 8.34
CA LYS A 82 -3.65 -9.31 8.83
C LYS A 82 -2.18 -9.42 8.49
N ILE A 83 -1.59 -8.31 8.10
CA ILE A 83 -0.14 -8.18 7.98
C ILE A 83 0.32 -6.96 8.76
N PHE A 84 1.44 -7.11 9.43
CA PHE A 84 2.12 -6.02 10.12
C PHE A 84 3.29 -5.58 9.24
N GLN A 85 3.15 -4.42 8.62
CA GLN A 85 4.15 -3.89 7.71
C GLN A 85 4.99 -2.83 8.39
N VAL A 86 6.31 -2.93 8.23
CA VAL A 86 7.25 -1.91 8.70
C VAL A 86 7.95 -1.32 7.48
N ALA A 87 7.82 -0.02 7.31
CA ALA A 87 8.55 0.73 6.29
C ALA A 87 9.68 1.51 6.96
N ILE A 88 10.86 1.49 6.36
CA ILE A 88 12.03 2.24 6.82
C ILE A 88 12.55 3.04 5.63
N ASP A 89 12.80 4.32 5.85
CA ASP A 89 13.38 5.19 4.84
C ASP A 89 14.90 5.00 4.80
N ASN A 90 15.39 4.34 3.76
CA ASN A 90 16.81 4.09 3.56
C ASN A 90 17.43 5.00 2.49
N ARG A 91 16.80 6.13 2.21
CA ARG A 91 17.31 7.11 1.24
C ARG A 91 18.20 8.14 1.97
N PRO A 92 19.52 8.15 1.75
CA PRO A 92 20.43 9.03 2.51
C PRO A 92 20.10 10.51 2.41
N ASP A 93 19.57 10.96 1.28
CA ASP A 93 19.25 12.38 1.05
C ASP A 93 17.81 12.76 1.44
N SER A 94 17.06 11.83 1.98
CA SER A 94 15.68 12.08 2.40
C SER A 94 15.64 12.84 3.73
N PRO A 95 14.71 13.79 3.90
CA PRO A 95 14.51 14.47 5.18
C PRO A 95 14.06 13.52 6.29
N THR A 96 13.58 12.33 5.94
CA THR A 96 13.13 11.31 6.89
C THR A 96 14.03 10.07 6.89
N PHE A 97 15.30 10.23 6.50
CA PHE A 97 16.26 9.11 6.48
C PHE A 97 16.29 8.37 7.81
N LEU A 98 16.19 7.04 7.76
CA LEU A 98 16.12 6.09 8.87
C LEU A 98 14.87 6.21 9.75
N HIS A 99 13.93 7.06 9.41
CA HIS A 99 12.62 7.02 10.05
C HIS A 99 11.86 5.77 9.64
N LYS A 100 11.01 5.29 10.53
CA LYS A 100 10.18 4.11 10.27
C LYS A 100 8.71 4.41 10.51
N LYS A 101 7.86 3.62 9.90
CA LYS A 101 6.42 3.60 10.14
C LYS A 101 5.92 2.18 10.18
N GLU A 102 5.16 1.86 11.20
CA GLU A 102 4.50 0.58 11.38
C GLU A 102 3.04 0.71 10.95
N ILE A 103 2.57 -0.19 10.11
CA ILE A 103 1.21 -0.15 9.57
C ILE A 103 0.61 -1.55 9.63
N MET A 104 -0.55 -1.66 10.25
CA MET A 104 -1.34 -2.89 10.24
C MET A 104 -2.31 -2.83 9.06
N LEU A 105 -2.18 -3.76 8.12
CA LEU A 105 -3.13 -3.94 7.02
C LEU A 105 -3.98 -5.17 7.29
N THR A 106 -5.28 -5.04 7.07
CA THR A 106 -6.22 -6.15 7.30
C THR A 106 -7.17 -6.30 6.12
N GLY A 107 -7.61 -7.53 5.87
CA GLY A 107 -8.60 -7.80 4.83
C GLY A 107 -9.98 -7.19 5.10
N ARG A 108 -10.22 -6.65 6.29
CA ARG A 108 -11.49 -6.00 6.65
C ARG A 108 -11.52 -4.51 6.30
N ARG A 109 -10.36 -3.93 6.04
CA ARG A 109 -10.22 -2.52 5.66
C ARG A 109 -9.56 -2.44 4.29
N PRO A 110 -10.29 -2.01 3.26
CA PRO A 110 -9.71 -1.82 1.93
C PRO A 110 -8.73 -0.65 1.93
N GLN A 111 -7.49 -0.94 2.25
CA GLN A 111 -6.40 0.02 2.32
C GLN A 111 -5.14 -0.57 1.71
N ALA A 112 -4.27 0.31 1.25
CA ALA A 112 -2.95 -0.07 0.75
C ALA A 112 -1.91 0.96 1.17
N VAL A 113 -0.66 0.55 1.18
CA VAL A 113 0.48 1.44 1.41
C VAL A 113 1.25 1.55 0.11
N LEU A 114 1.49 2.79 -0.32
CA LEU A 114 2.38 3.10 -1.44
C LEU A 114 3.74 3.48 -0.87
N LEU A 115 4.78 2.77 -1.30
CA LEU A 115 6.15 3.04 -0.89
C LEU A 115 7.16 2.75 -2.02
#